data_281dd639c093e9c6b8e31abc036238a6
#
_entry.id   281dd639c093e9c6b8e31abc036238a6
#
_cell.length_a   1.000
_cell.length_b   1.000
_cell.length_c   1.000
_cell.angle_alpha   90.00
_cell.angle_beta   90.00
_cell.angle_gamma   90.00
#
_symmetry.space_group_name_H-M   'P 1'
#
loop_
_entity.id
_entity.type
_entity.pdbx_description
1 polymer ?
#
loop_
_entity_poly.entity_id
_entity_poly.type
_entity_poly.pdbx_seq_one_letter_code
_entity_poly.pdbx_strand_id
1 'polypeptide(L)' 'MNIKDILLKPVSELTMDEQEQAAKFLKGAYQDLLEMVDGHTKNEKDKAIRSLSFEQKIDLVIEYRNGRDN' A
#
# COMPACT_ATOMS: atom_id res chain seq x y z
N MET A 1 -2.57 16.72 -3.29
CA MET A 1 -2.41 15.62 -4.24
C MET A 1 -2.67 14.30 -3.52
N ASN A 2 -3.40 13.40 -4.19
CA ASN A 2 -3.73 12.10 -3.61
C ASN A 2 -2.49 11.21 -3.54
N ILE A 3 -2.32 10.50 -2.43
CA ILE A 3 -1.17 9.60 -2.25
C ILE A 3 -1.10 8.54 -3.35
N LYS A 4 -2.23 8.09 -3.86
CA LYS A 4 -2.27 7.12 -4.96
C LYS A 4 -1.61 7.69 -6.21
N ASP A 5 -1.89 8.94 -6.53
CA ASP A 5 -1.28 9.60 -7.70
C ASP A 5 0.24 9.69 -7.55
N ILE A 6 0.71 9.99 -6.33
CA ILE A 6 2.14 10.05 -6.05
C ILE A 6 2.78 8.69 -6.26
N LEU A 7 2.17 7.63 -5.73
CA LEU A 7 2.73 6.28 -5.81
C LEU A 7 2.73 5.70 -7.22
N LEU A 8 1.84 6.17 -8.09
CA LEU A 8 1.76 5.69 -9.47
C LEU A 8 2.66 6.46 -10.41
N LYS A 9 3.26 7.58 -9.98
CA LYS A 9 4.20 8.32 -10.80
C LYS A 9 5.56 7.63 -10.87
N PRO A 10 6.29 7.78 -11.98
CA PRO A 10 7.69 7.34 -12.02
C PRO A 10 8.51 8.05 -10.94
N VAL A 11 9.42 7.33 -10.31
CA VAL A 11 10.25 7.87 -9.23
C VAL A 11 10.98 9.13 -9.66
N SER A 12 11.43 9.16 -10.91
CA SER A 12 12.17 10.31 -11.46
C SER A 12 11.34 11.59 -11.53
N GLU A 13 10.02 11.50 -11.49
CA GLU A 13 9.12 12.65 -11.54
C GLU A 13 8.65 13.12 -10.17
N LEU A 14 9.04 12.43 -9.10
CA LEU A 14 8.64 12.80 -7.75
C LEU A 14 9.52 13.90 -7.19
N THR A 15 8.87 14.89 -6.56
CA THR A 15 9.59 15.89 -5.76
C THR A 15 10.09 15.25 -4.48
N MET A 16 10.96 15.93 -3.74
CA MET A 16 11.45 15.43 -2.46
C MET A 16 10.32 15.24 -1.46
N ASP A 17 9.38 16.17 -1.43
CA ASP A 17 8.20 16.07 -0.55
C ASP A 17 7.35 14.85 -0.91
N GLU A 18 7.15 14.62 -2.21
CA GLU A 18 6.38 13.48 -2.67
C GLU A 18 7.08 12.16 -2.35
N GLN A 19 8.41 12.13 -2.47
CA GLN A 19 9.19 10.95 -2.10
C GLN A 19 9.05 10.63 -0.62
N GLU A 20 9.06 11.66 0.23
CA GLU A 20 8.85 11.51 1.66
C GLU A 20 7.46 10.95 1.97
N GLN A 21 6.44 11.50 1.33
CA GLN A 21 5.06 11.04 1.52
C GLN A 21 4.91 9.59 1.08
N ALA A 22 5.53 9.22 -0.04
CA ALA A 22 5.50 7.83 -0.53
C ALA A 22 6.18 6.89 0.46
N ALA A 23 7.33 7.28 1.00
CA ALA A 23 8.06 6.47 1.97
C ALA A 23 7.24 6.26 3.24
N LYS A 24 6.60 7.32 3.73
CA LYS A 24 5.74 7.23 4.92
C LYS A 24 4.55 6.31 4.68
N PHE A 25 3.95 6.40 3.51
CA PHE A 25 2.82 5.54 3.17
C PHE A 25 3.25 4.07 3.10
N LEU A 26 4.38 3.79 2.47
CA LEU A 26 4.87 2.42 2.29
C LEU A 26 5.36 1.79 3.59
N LYS A 27 5.70 2.62 4.58
CA LYS A 27 6.10 2.11 5.89
C LYS A 27 4.90 1.41 6.54
N GLY A 28 5.05 0.13 6.80
CA GLY A 28 3.99 -0.66 7.39
C GLY A 28 2.91 -1.11 6.42
N ALA A 29 2.99 -0.73 5.14
CA ALA A 29 1.99 -1.11 4.15
C ALA A 29 1.88 -2.63 3.99
N TYR A 30 3.00 -3.34 4.02
CA TYR A 30 2.99 -4.80 3.92
C TYR A 30 2.24 -5.43 5.10
N GLN A 31 2.45 -4.92 6.31
CA GLN A 31 1.72 -5.40 7.48
C GLN A 31 0.22 -5.15 7.35
N ASP A 32 -0.15 -3.97 6.84
CA ASP A 32 -1.56 -3.67 6.59
C ASP A 32 -2.16 -4.66 5.61
N LEU A 33 -1.43 -4.99 4.54
CA LEU A 33 -1.89 -5.96 3.55
C LEU A 33 -2.03 -7.35 4.16
N LEU A 34 -1.12 -7.75 5.03
CA LEU A 34 -1.21 -9.04 5.71
C LEU A 34 -2.49 -9.16 6.55
N GLU A 35 -2.96 -8.05 7.09
CA GLU A 35 -4.19 -8.04 7.87
C GLU A 35 -5.44 -7.97 7.00
N MET A 36 -5.32 -7.45 5.77
CA MET A 36 -6.44 -7.29 4.85
C MET A 36 -6.75 -8.55 4.03
N VAL A 37 -5.72 -9.32 3.69
CA VAL A 37 -5.91 -10.49 2.81
C VAL A 37 -6.32 -11.72 3.59
N ASP A 38 -7.06 -12.61 2.93
CA ASP A 38 -7.50 -13.86 3.51
C ASP A 38 -6.37 -14.89 3.48
N GLY A 39 -6.31 -15.71 4.52
CA GLY A 39 -5.33 -16.77 4.62
C GLY A 39 -5.10 -17.18 6.06
N HIS A 40 -4.74 -18.45 6.28
CA HIS A 40 -4.49 -18.99 7.60
C HIS A 40 -3.03 -18.88 8.01
N THR A 41 -2.12 -18.85 7.03
CA THR A 41 -0.71 -18.77 7.30
C THR A 41 -0.11 -17.55 6.61
N LYS A 42 1.09 -17.16 7.05
CA LYS A 42 1.82 -16.06 6.42
C LYS A 42 2.10 -16.34 4.95
N ASN A 43 2.41 -17.59 4.63
CA ASN A 43 2.69 -17.99 3.23
C ASN A 43 1.46 -17.83 2.34
N GLU A 44 0.29 -18.21 2.84
CA GLU A 44 -0.96 -18.03 2.09
C GLU A 44 -1.28 -16.56 1.86
N LYS A 45 -1.10 -15.74 2.90
CA LYS A 45 -1.32 -14.30 2.81
C LYS A 45 -0.33 -13.66 1.84
N ASP A 46 0.93 -14.06 1.89
CA ASP A 46 1.95 -13.55 1.00
C ASP A 46 1.63 -13.86 -0.47
N LYS A 47 1.16 -15.06 -0.74
CA LYS A 47 0.70 -15.43 -2.09
C LYS A 47 -0.46 -14.57 -2.56
N ALA A 48 -1.42 -14.32 -1.67
CA ALA A 48 -2.56 -13.46 -2.00
C ALA A 48 -2.09 -12.04 -2.33
N ILE A 49 -1.15 -11.51 -1.56
CA ILE A 49 -0.60 -10.17 -1.79
C ILE A 49 0.12 -10.13 -3.14
N ARG A 50 0.91 -11.14 -3.46
CA ARG A 50 1.67 -11.20 -4.71
C ARG A 50 0.77 -11.29 -5.95
N SER A 51 -0.44 -11.78 -5.79
CA SER A 51 -1.39 -11.87 -6.90
C SER A 51 -2.06 -10.54 -7.20
N LEU A 52 -1.93 -9.55 -6.31
CA LEU A 52 -2.52 -8.23 -6.50
C LEU A 52 -1.60 -7.34 -7.33
N SER A 53 -2.21 -6.48 -8.16
CA SER A 53 -1.44 -5.45 -8.86
C SER A 53 -0.98 -4.40 -7.85
N PHE A 54 0.00 -3.59 -8.26
CA PHE A 54 0.48 -2.50 -7.40
C PHE A 54 -0.64 -1.53 -7.04
N GLU A 55 -1.48 -1.19 -8.02
CA GLU A 55 -2.62 -0.31 -7.78
C GLU A 55 -3.62 -0.92 -6.79
N GLN A 56 -3.91 -2.20 -6.93
CA GLN A 56 -4.80 -2.90 -6.01
C GLN A 56 -4.26 -2.90 -4.58
N LYS A 57 -2.95 -3.09 -4.43
CA LYS A 57 -2.31 -3.04 -3.11
C LYS A 57 -2.47 -1.67 -2.47
N ILE A 58 -2.27 -0.61 -3.25
CA ILE A 58 -2.43 0.77 -2.76
C ILE A 58 -3.85 1.00 -2.30
N ASP A 59 -4.83 0.60 -3.11
CA ASP A 59 -6.25 0.78 -2.78
C ASP A 59 -6.61 0.08 -1.48
N LEU A 60 -6.13 -1.14 -1.29
CA LEU A 60 -6.41 -1.90 -0.07
C LEU A 60 -5.80 -1.23 1.16
N VAL A 61 -4.57 -0.74 1.05
CA VAL A 61 -3.92 -0.07 2.18
C VAL A 61 -4.66 1.22 2.54
N ILE A 62 -5.07 1.99 1.54
CA ILE A 62 -5.84 3.21 1.77
C ILE A 62 -7.14 2.88 2.50
N GLU A 63 -7.86 1.89 2.01
CA GLU A 63 -9.13 1.45 2.60
C GLU A 63 -8.94 0.99 4.05
N TYR A 64 -7.91 0.21 4.30
CA TYR A 64 -7.62 -0.29 5.64
C TYR A 64 -7.33 0.85 6.62
N ARG A 65 -6.49 1.80 6.21
CA ARG A 65 -6.12 2.92 7.06
C ARG A 65 -7.28 3.87 7.31
N ASN A 66 -8.11 4.11 6.31
CA ASN A 66 -9.31 4.92 6.46
C ASN A 66 -10.30 4.27 7.41
N GLY A 67 -10.46 2.97 7.34
CA GLY A 67 -11.32 2.23 8.25
C GLY A 67 -10.83 2.27 9.70
N ARG A 68 -9.52 2.30 9.91
CA ARG A 68 -8.95 2.37 11.25
C ARG A 68 -9.19 3.70 11.95
N ASP A 69 -9.29 4.76 11.17
CA ASP A 69 -9.45 6.11 11.73
C ASP A 69 -10.88 6.37 12.21
N ASN A 70 -11.76 5.46 11.94
CA ASN A 70 -13.16 5.53 12.42
C ASN A 70 -13.32 4.73 13.74
#